data_3aca4e2ab017c61ed0e6dbc7783b8287
#
_entry.id   3aca4e2ab017c61ed0e6dbc7783b8287
#
_cell.length_a   1.000
_cell.length_b   1.000
_cell.length_c   1.000
_cell.angle_alpha   90.00
_cell.angle_beta   90.00
_cell.angle_gamma   90.00
#
_symmetry.space_group_name_H-M   'P 1'
#
loop_
_entity.id
_entity.type
_entity.pdbx_description
1 polymer ?
#
loop_
_entity_poly.entity_id
_entity_poly.type
_entity_poly.pdbx_seq_one_letter_code
_entity_poly.pdbx_strand_id
1 'polypeptide(L)'
;MVAKKESESRRTTVQKKSEREVLVTRTFDAPARLVFEAWSKPELFKKWWVPRSMGMTLRSCEMDVRTGGKYRLVFGDDPAQSMAFFGNYLEVVPDERIVWTNEESGDAGSVTTVTFEERDGKTLLVMSELYPNKAALDAAGTGAQEATHETFGQLDELLDELSAR
;
A
#
# COMPACT_ATOMS: atom_id res chain seq x y z
N MET A 1 -6.76 -12.59 26.67
CA MET A 1 -7.65 -11.43 26.44
C MET A 1 -6.91 -10.24 25.90
N VAL A 2 -5.79 -9.84 26.54
CA VAL A 2 -4.96 -8.75 26.02
C VAL A 2 -4.43 -9.06 24.62
N ALA A 3 -3.97 -10.29 24.39
CA ALA A 3 -3.46 -10.72 23.11
C ALA A 3 -4.53 -10.61 22.00
N LYS A 4 -5.80 -10.90 22.33
CA LYS A 4 -6.90 -10.80 21.38
C LYS A 4 -7.19 -9.36 21.01
N LYS A 5 -7.10 -8.45 22.00
CA LYS A 5 -7.30 -7.01 21.77
C LYS A 5 -6.20 -6.43 20.89
N GLU A 6 -4.96 -6.84 21.12
CA GLU A 6 -3.82 -6.40 20.32
C GLU A 6 -3.97 -6.91 18.88
N SER A 7 -4.43 -8.16 18.72
CA SER A 7 -4.66 -8.74 17.41
C SER A 7 -5.74 -7.99 16.65
N GLU A 8 -6.79 -7.53 17.34
CA GLU A 8 -7.85 -6.75 16.71
C GLU A 8 -7.37 -5.36 16.29
N SER A 9 -6.54 -4.68 17.12
CA SER A 9 -6.03 -3.35 16.79
C SER A 9 -5.07 -3.40 15.60
N ARG A 10 -4.42 -4.54 15.36
CA ARG A 10 -3.54 -4.74 14.21
C ARG A 10 -4.26 -5.30 13.00
N ARG A 11 -5.57 -5.48 13.10
CA ARG A 11 -6.36 -6.03 12.00
C ARG A 11 -6.55 -4.99 10.90
N THR A 12 -6.33 -5.42 9.67
CA THR A 12 -6.64 -4.59 8.51
C THR A 12 -8.15 -4.47 8.36
N THR A 13 -8.63 -3.26 8.18
CA THR A 13 -10.05 -2.99 7.95
C THR A 13 -10.22 -2.40 6.55
N VAL A 14 -11.13 -2.98 5.78
CA VAL A 14 -11.45 -2.51 4.43
C VAL A 14 -12.91 -2.06 4.45
N GLN A 15 -13.16 -0.80 4.08
CA GLN A 15 -14.53 -0.31 4.03
C GLN A 15 -14.75 0.63 2.84
N LYS A 16 -15.94 0.56 2.29
CA LYS A 16 -16.36 1.42 1.19
C LYS A 16 -16.86 2.72 1.79
N LYS A 17 -16.12 3.81 1.59
CA LYS A 17 -16.47 5.12 2.16
C LYS A 17 -17.54 5.82 1.35
N SER A 18 -17.57 5.61 0.04
CA SER A 18 -18.54 6.21 -0.87
C SER A 18 -18.67 5.33 -2.11
N GLU A 19 -19.47 5.77 -3.07
CA GLU A 19 -19.66 5.05 -4.33
C GLU A 19 -18.36 4.89 -5.12
N ARG A 20 -17.35 5.71 -4.83
CA ARG A 20 -16.10 5.69 -5.59
C ARG A 20 -14.84 5.69 -4.73
N GLU A 21 -14.97 5.50 -3.42
CA GLU A 21 -13.80 5.52 -2.51
C GLU A 21 -13.81 4.34 -1.56
N VAL A 22 -12.63 3.67 -1.46
CA VAL A 22 -12.42 2.55 -0.53
C VAL A 22 -11.30 2.92 0.42
N LEU A 23 -11.51 2.68 1.71
CA LEU A 23 -10.50 2.91 2.74
C LEU A 23 -9.96 1.60 3.28
N VAL A 24 -8.64 1.56 3.46
CA VAL A 24 -7.97 0.47 4.16
C VAL A 24 -7.26 1.09 5.36
N THR A 25 -7.53 0.55 6.54
CA THR A 25 -7.00 1.11 7.79
C THR A 25 -6.30 0.02 8.60
N ARG A 26 -5.15 0.35 9.17
CA ARG A 26 -4.44 -0.56 10.06
C ARG A 26 -3.45 0.22 10.93
N THR A 27 -3.28 -0.23 12.18
CA THR A 27 -2.26 0.29 13.07
C THR A 27 -1.05 -0.65 13.06
N PHE A 28 0.14 -0.07 12.83
CA PHE A 28 1.40 -0.81 12.86
C PHE A 28 2.18 -0.47 14.12
N ASP A 29 2.84 -1.46 14.70
CA ASP A 29 3.63 -1.28 15.92
C ASP A 29 5.06 -0.83 15.57
N ALA A 30 5.16 0.36 15.00
CA ALA A 30 6.42 0.96 14.60
C ALA A 30 6.21 2.46 14.39
N PRO A 31 7.28 3.27 14.55
CA PRO A 31 7.15 4.71 14.33
C PRO A 31 6.94 5.04 12.85
N ALA A 32 6.34 6.19 12.59
CA ALA A 32 5.96 6.59 11.23
C ALA A 32 7.16 6.60 10.27
N ARG A 33 8.34 7.00 10.73
CA ARG A 33 9.52 7.02 9.87
C ARG A 33 9.88 5.64 9.32
N LEU A 34 9.72 4.59 10.13
CA LEU A 34 10.00 3.22 9.68
C LEU A 34 8.92 2.72 8.71
N VAL A 35 7.66 3.01 9.02
CA VAL A 35 6.56 2.63 8.13
C VAL A 35 6.72 3.35 6.80
N PHE A 36 7.03 4.64 6.83
CA PHE A 36 7.27 5.42 5.62
C PHE A 36 8.44 4.86 4.80
N GLU A 37 9.54 4.48 5.46
CA GLU A 37 10.68 3.87 4.77
C GLU A 37 10.26 2.61 4.02
N ALA A 38 9.43 1.77 4.63
CA ALA A 38 8.96 0.54 3.99
C ALA A 38 8.10 0.82 2.75
N TRP A 39 7.46 1.98 2.70
CA TRP A 39 6.66 2.40 1.55
C TRP A 39 7.47 3.18 0.51
N SER A 40 8.61 3.76 0.89
CA SER A 40 9.34 4.68 0.02
C SER A 40 10.65 4.11 -0.54
N LYS A 41 11.20 3.08 0.08
CA LYS A 41 12.44 2.46 -0.40
C LYS A 41 12.12 1.21 -1.20
N PRO A 42 12.51 1.15 -2.49
CA PRO A 42 12.19 0.00 -3.33
C PRO A 42 12.62 -1.34 -2.76
N GLU A 43 13.82 -1.40 -2.16
CA GLU A 43 14.37 -2.62 -1.58
C GLU A 43 13.55 -3.13 -0.38
N LEU A 44 12.82 -2.24 0.29
CA LEU A 44 11.93 -2.62 1.38
C LEU A 44 10.52 -2.88 0.87
N PHE A 45 10.03 -2.01 -0.02
CA PHE A 45 8.68 -2.11 -0.57
C PHE A 45 8.43 -3.46 -1.25
N LYS A 46 9.39 -3.93 -2.04
CA LYS A 46 9.25 -5.20 -2.76
C LYS A 46 9.14 -6.42 -1.85
N LYS A 47 9.52 -6.29 -0.57
CA LYS A 47 9.47 -7.40 0.36
C LYS A 47 8.08 -7.70 0.88
N TRP A 48 7.17 -6.72 0.85
CA TRP A 48 5.85 -6.91 1.43
C TRP A 48 4.67 -6.59 0.52
N TRP A 49 4.90 -5.92 -0.61
CA TRP A 49 3.82 -5.44 -1.48
C TRP A 49 3.05 -6.56 -2.19
N VAL A 50 3.68 -7.70 -2.46
CA VAL A 50 3.03 -8.81 -3.17
C VAL A 50 2.62 -9.91 -2.19
N PRO A 51 1.33 -10.32 -2.20
CA PRO A 51 0.89 -11.42 -1.33
C PRO A 51 1.65 -12.72 -1.66
N ARG A 52 2.23 -13.34 -0.64
CA ARG A 52 2.95 -14.61 -0.82
C ARG A 52 2.05 -15.69 -1.38
N SER A 53 0.75 -15.65 -1.03
CA SER A 53 -0.22 -16.63 -1.49
C SER A 53 -0.43 -16.61 -3.00
N MET A 54 -0.11 -15.49 -3.66
CA MET A 54 -0.26 -15.37 -5.10
C MET A 54 0.87 -16.04 -5.88
N GLY A 55 1.98 -16.34 -5.22
CA GLY A 55 3.12 -16.98 -5.88
C GLY A 55 3.77 -16.14 -6.97
N MET A 56 3.48 -14.85 -7.02
CA MET A 56 4.05 -13.94 -8.01
C MET A 56 5.25 -13.22 -7.43
N THR A 57 6.20 -12.89 -8.30
CA THR A 57 7.36 -12.08 -7.92
C THR A 57 7.23 -10.67 -8.46
N LEU A 58 7.69 -9.71 -7.68
CA LEU A 58 7.85 -8.34 -8.14
C LEU A 58 9.19 -8.29 -8.87
N ARG A 59 9.13 -8.43 -10.18
CA ARG A 59 10.30 -8.56 -11.06
C ARG A 59 11.10 -7.27 -11.15
N SER A 60 10.41 -6.13 -11.16
CA SER A 60 11.05 -4.83 -11.23
C SER A 60 10.30 -3.88 -10.31
N CYS A 61 11.04 -3.07 -9.57
CA CYS A 61 10.46 -2.12 -8.62
C CYS A 61 11.23 -0.81 -8.74
N GLU A 62 10.74 0.09 -9.58
CA GLU A 62 11.34 1.40 -9.80
C GLU A 62 10.45 2.44 -9.13
N MET A 63 10.98 3.17 -8.17
CA MET A 63 10.23 4.15 -7.40
C MET A 63 11.10 5.36 -7.11
N ASP A 64 10.63 6.53 -7.55
CA ASP A 64 11.23 7.81 -7.21
C ASP A 64 10.25 8.53 -6.31
N VAL A 65 10.28 8.21 -5.01
CA VAL A 65 9.25 8.63 -4.06
C VAL A 65 9.51 10.06 -3.60
N ARG A 66 9.04 10.99 -4.42
CA ARG A 66 9.07 12.43 -4.15
C ARG A 66 7.95 13.07 -4.97
N THR A 67 7.51 14.24 -4.56
CA THR A 67 6.50 14.98 -5.33
C THR A 67 7.01 15.19 -6.75
N GLY A 68 6.23 14.73 -7.73
CA GLY A 68 6.60 14.80 -9.14
C GLY A 68 7.40 13.61 -9.64
N GLY A 69 7.77 12.67 -8.77
CA GLY A 69 8.45 11.44 -9.17
C GLY A 69 7.49 10.43 -9.78
N LYS A 70 8.03 9.33 -10.25
CA LYS A 70 7.25 8.27 -10.91
C LYS A 70 7.58 6.91 -10.31
N TYR A 71 6.69 5.95 -10.53
CA TYR A 71 6.95 4.57 -10.16
C TYR A 71 6.53 3.63 -11.28
N ARG A 72 7.19 2.46 -11.32
CA ARG A 72 6.82 1.39 -12.23
C ARG A 72 7.14 0.04 -11.56
N LEU A 73 6.10 -0.76 -11.39
CA LEU A 73 6.20 -2.08 -10.77
C LEU A 73 5.85 -3.13 -11.82
N VAL A 74 6.71 -4.12 -11.99
CA VAL A 74 6.47 -5.20 -12.96
C VAL A 74 6.38 -6.53 -12.22
N PHE A 75 5.25 -7.20 -12.38
CA PHE A 75 4.97 -8.49 -11.75
C PHE A 75 5.08 -9.63 -12.77
N GLY A 76 5.49 -10.79 -12.28
CA GLY A 76 5.54 -12.01 -13.08
C GLY A 76 6.95 -12.39 -13.50
N ASP A 77 7.21 -13.71 -13.53
CA ASP A 77 8.52 -14.24 -13.88
C ASP A 77 8.76 -14.31 -15.39
N ASP A 78 7.67 -14.44 -16.15
CA ASP A 78 7.75 -14.56 -17.61
C ASP A 78 7.56 -13.19 -18.26
N PRO A 79 8.56 -12.68 -19.02
CA PRO A 79 8.42 -11.39 -19.70
C PRO A 79 7.21 -11.31 -20.62
N ALA A 80 6.78 -12.44 -21.18
CA ALA A 80 5.62 -12.47 -22.08
C ALA A 80 4.29 -12.37 -21.34
N GLN A 81 4.29 -12.63 -20.03
CA GLN A 81 3.08 -12.61 -19.20
C GLN A 81 3.19 -11.66 -18.03
N SER A 82 4.14 -10.72 -18.10
CA SER A 82 4.32 -9.75 -17.04
C SER A 82 3.26 -8.66 -17.09
N MET A 83 2.92 -8.12 -15.90
CA MET A 83 2.00 -7.00 -15.76
C MET A 83 2.74 -5.83 -15.14
N ALA A 84 2.52 -4.64 -15.70
CA ALA A 84 3.13 -3.42 -15.20
C ALA A 84 2.08 -2.50 -14.58
N PHE A 85 2.42 -1.96 -13.41
CA PHE A 85 1.63 -0.93 -12.76
C PHE A 85 2.51 0.31 -12.66
N PHE A 86 1.99 1.46 -13.02
CA PHE A 86 2.79 2.67 -13.05
C PHE A 86 1.95 3.92 -12.81
N GLY A 87 2.61 4.99 -12.45
CA GLY A 87 1.95 6.27 -12.21
C GLY A 87 2.92 7.32 -11.73
N ASN A 88 2.37 8.38 -11.20
CA ASN A 88 3.12 9.53 -10.71
C ASN A 88 2.81 9.79 -9.24
N TYR A 89 3.81 10.25 -8.50
CA TYR A 89 3.60 10.73 -7.14
C TYR A 89 3.15 12.18 -7.21
N LEU A 90 1.91 12.43 -6.82
CA LEU A 90 1.34 13.78 -6.82
C LEU A 90 1.84 14.58 -5.62
N GLU A 91 2.02 13.91 -4.49
CA GLU A 91 2.48 14.55 -3.27
C GLU A 91 3.22 13.54 -2.39
N VAL A 92 4.37 13.93 -1.87
CA VAL A 92 5.09 13.13 -0.89
C VAL A 92 5.52 14.06 0.24
N VAL A 93 4.98 13.81 1.43
CA VAL A 93 5.38 14.51 2.64
C VAL A 93 6.02 13.46 3.55
N PRO A 94 7.35 13.51 3.75
CA PRO A 94 8.04 12.45 4.51
C PRO A 94 7.39 12.17 5.86
N ASP A 95 7.21 10.89 6.15
CA ASP A 95 6.64 10.36 7.39
C ASP A 95 5.16 10.72 7.61
N GLU A 96 4.52 11.41 6.66
CA GLU A 96 3.14 11.85 6.82
C GLU A 96 2.18 11.40 5.72
N ARG A 97 2.59 11.51 4.43
CA ARG A 97 1.65 11.25 3.34
C ARG A 97 2.33 10.94 2.02
N ILE A 98 1.74 9.99 1.29
CA ILE A 98 2.13 9.69 -0.09
C ILE A 98 0.84 9.65 -0.90
N VAL A 99 0.82 10.36 -2.03
CA VAL A 99 -0.32 10.35 -2.96
C VAL A 99 0.21 9.98 -4.34
N TRP A 100 -0.40 8.98 -4.96
CA TRP A 100 0.01 8.58 -6.30
C TRP A 100 -1.19 8.26 -7.18
N THR A 101 -0.95 8.30 -8.50
CA THR A 101 -1.92 7.91 -9.50
C THR A 101 -1.69 6.47 -9.93
N ASN A 102 -2.74 5.84 -10.40
CA ASN A 102 -2.68 4.49 -10.97
C ASN A 102 -3.07 4.61 -12.44
N GLU A 103 -2.08 4.54 -13.32
CA GLU A 103 -2.25 4.89 -14.75
C GLU A 103 -2.17 3.72 -15.71
N GLU A 104 -2.10 2.50 -15.22
CA GLU A 104 -1.94 1.29 -16.03
C GLU A 104 -3.11 1.02 -16.97
N SER A 105 -4.28 1.60 -16.69
CA SER A 105 -5.45 1.43 -17.57
C SER A 105 -5.46 2.42 -18.73
N GLY A 106 -4.52 3.36 -18.78
CA GLY A 106 -4.42 4.36 -19.83
C GLY A 106 -5.34 5.57 -19.68
N ASP A 107 -6.27 5.52 -18.76
CA ASP A 107 -7.19 6.61 -18.43
C ASP A 107 -6.79 7.24 -17.10
N ALA A 108 -7.50 8.32 -16.73
CA ALA A 108 -7.38 8.87 -15.39
C ALA A 108 -7.90 7.81 -14.43
N GLY A 109 -7.00 7.00 -13.87
CA GLY A 109 -7.34 5.92 -12.98
C GLY A 109 -7.62 6.38 -11.57
N SER A 110 -7.56 5.46 -10.62
CA SER A 110 -7.74 5.81 -9.23
C SER A 110 -6.55 6.61 -8.70
N VAL A 111 -6.80 7.38 -7.65
CA VAL A 111 -5.74 8.09 -6.92
C VAL A 111 -5.67 7.46 -5.53
N THR A 112 -4.46 7.04 -5.15
CA THR A 112 -4.23 6.42 -3.86
C THR A 112 -3.54 7.41 -2.93
N THR A 113 -4.11 7.59 -1.74
CA THR A 113 -3.54 8.43 -0.69
C THR A 113 -3.25 7.56 0.52
N VAL A 114 -2.00 7.59 0.99
CA VAL A 114 -1.60 6.88 2.20
C VAL A 114 -1.15 7.91 3.22
N THR A 115 -1.76 7.87 4.40
CA THR A 115 -1.37 8.76 5.50
C THR A 115 -0.79 7.95 6.65
N PHE A 116 0.18 8.53 7.33
CA PHE A 116 0.90 7.93 8.44
C PHE A 116 0.74 8.84 9.65
N GLU A 117 0.03 8.37 10.67
CA GLU A 117 -0.18 9.16 11.88
C GLU A 117 0.42 8.41 13.07
N GLU A 118 1.49 8.96 13.62
CA GLU A 118 2.15 8.32 14.76
C GLU A 118 1.54 8.75 16.08
N ARG A 119 1.27 7.74 16.94
CA ARG A 119 0.80 7.95 18.30
C ARG A 119 1.45 6.91 19.20
N ASP A 120 2.17 7.35 20.21
CA ASP A 120 2.79 6.47 21.22
C ASP A 120 3.69 5.40 20.59
N GLY A 121 4.45 5.77 19.57
CA GLY A 121 5.39 4.86 18.91
C GLY A 121 4.73 3.89 17.93
N LYS A 122 3.44 4.03 17.71
CA LYS A 122 2.69 3.22 16.74
C LYS A 122 2.18 4.13 15.63
N THR A 123 1.90 3.56 14.47
CA THR A 123 1.46 4.32 13.32
C THR A 123 0.09 3.85 12.84
N LEU A 124 -0.86 4.77 12.81
CA LEU A 124 -2.14 4.53 12.14
C LEU A 124 -1.95 4.83 10.67
N LEU A 125 -2.10 3.81 9.84
CA LEU A 125 -2.00 3.96 8.39
C LEU A 125 -3.40 3.92 7.80
N VAL A 126 -3.72 4.92 6.98
CA VAL A 126 -4.98 4.96 6.24
C VAL A 126 -4.64 5.06 4.77
N MET A 127 -5.06 4.07 3.98
CA MET A 127 -4.91 4.06 2.55
C MET A 127 -6.27 4.27 1.92
N SER A 128 -6.42 5.35 1.17
CA SER A 128 -7.65 5.68 0.46
C SER A 128 -7.45 5.49 -1.02
N GLU A 129 -8.36 4.77 -1.68
CA GLU A 129 -8.33 4.65 -3.12
C GLU A 129 -9.59 5.31 -3.68
N LEU A 130 -9.38 6.42 -4.39
CA LEU A 130 -10.47 7.21 -4.96
C LEU A 130 -10.53 6.97 -6.46
N TYR A 131 -11.64 6.36 -6.91
CA TYR A 131 -11.87 6.08 -8.32
C TYR A 131 -12.51 7.28 -9.00
N PRO A 132 -12.34 7.42 -10.33
CA PRO A 132 -12.92 8.57 -11.04
C PRO A 132 -14.45 8.63 -11.00
N ASN A 133 -15.10 7.48 -10.86
CA ASN A 133 -16.56 7.41 -10.79
C ASN A 133 -17.00 6.06 -10.18
N LYS A 134 -18.29 5.92 -9.94
CA LYS A 134 -18.88 4.71 -9.40
C LYS A 134 -18.63 3.48 -10.29
N ALA A 135 -18.78 3.67 -11.61
CA ALA A 135 -18.60 2.56 -12.57
C ALA A 135 -17.18 1.99 -12.53
N ALA A 136 -16.18 2.84 -12.34
CA ALA A 136 -14.79 2.41 -12.24
C ALA A 136 -14.57 1.54 -11.00
N LEU A 137 -15.12 1.95 -9.85
CA LEU A 137 -15.03 1.15 -8.64
C LEU A 137 -15.77 -0.18 -8.79
N ASP A 138 -16.97 -0.14 -9.35
CA ASP A 138 -17.77 -1.36 -9.55
C ASP A 138 -17.05 -2.35 -10.45
N ALA A 139 -16.38 -1.86 -11.50
CA ALA A 139 -15.61 -2.71 -12.42
C ALA A 139 -14.37 -3.29 -11.75
N ALA A 140 -13.68 -2.50 -10.94
CA ALA A 140 -12.46 -2.93 -10.26
C ALA A 140 -12.76 -3.87 -9.10
N GLY A 141 -13.86 -3.64 -8.38
CA GLY A 141 -14.17 -4.37 -7.16
C GLY A 141 -13.22 -3.98 -6.04
N THR A 142 -13.24 -4.75 -4.95
CA THR A 142 -12.40 -4.49 -3.78
C THR A 142 -11.31 -5.55 -3.56
N GLY A 143 -11.04 -6.38 -4.57
CA GLY A 143 -10.05 -7.46 -4.44
C GLY A 143 -8.67 -6.98 -4.06
N ALA A 144 -8.21 -5.86 -4.66
CA ALA A 144 -6.90 -5.31 -4.36
C ALA A 144 -6.83 -4.84 -2.90
N GLN A 145 -7.89 -4.20 -2.41
CA GLN A 145 -7.93 -3.73 -1.03
C GLN A 145 -8.03 -4.92 -0.06
N GLU A 146 -8.80 -5.94 -0.40
CA GLU A 146 -8.92 -7.14 0.43
C GLU A 146 -7.58 -7.88 0.55
N ALA A 147 -6.74 -7.81 -0.49
CA ALA A 147 -5.41 -8.43 -0.46
C ALA A 147 -4.50 -7.81 0.61
N THR A 148 -4.82 -6.59 1.09
CA THR A 148 -4.00 -5.95 2.12
C THR A 148 -4.05 -6.67 3.46
N HIS A 149 -5.05 -7.52 3.69
CA HIS A 149 -5.07 -8.35 4.90
C HIS A 149 -3.78 -9.16 4.98
N GLU A 150 -3.33 -9.68 3.84
CA GLU A 150 -2.11 -10.45 3.77
C GLU A 150 -0.86 -9.57 3.66
N THR A 151 -0.86 -8.61 2.73
CA THR A 151 0.33 -7.78 2.50
C THR A 151 0.69 -6.92 3.71
N PHE A 152 -0.29 -6.40 4.43
CA PHE A 152 -0.02 -5.63 5.64
C PHE A 152 0.47 -6.52 6.78
N GLY A 153 0.10 -7.80 6.79
CA GLY A 153 0.71 -8.77 7.68
C GLY A 153 2.19 -8.98 7.37
N GLN A 154 2.52 -9.02 6.08
CA GLN A 154 3.90 -9.11 5.63
C GLN A 154 4.68 -7.84 5.98
N LEU A 155 4.03 -6.68 5.90
CA LEU A 155 4.63 -5.42 6.31
C LEU A 155 4.93 -5.44 7.81
N ASP A 156 4.02 -5.97 8.64
CA ASP A 156 4.25 -6.13 10.07
C ASP A 156 5.53 -6.92 10.34
N GLU A 157 5.71 -8.03 9.63
CA GLU A 157 6.89 -8.88 9.79
C GLU A 157 8.17 -8.10 9.44
N LEU A 158 8.12 -7.33 8.35
CA LEU A 158 9.26 -6.51 7.94
C LEU A 158 9.57 -5.44 8.99
N LEU A 159 8.55 -4.79 9.52
CA LEU A 159 8.73 -3.75 10.54
C LEU A 159 9.33 -4.32 11.82
N ASP A 160 8.94 -5.54 12.19
CA ASP A 160 9.54 -6.21 13.33
C ASP A 160 11.04 -6.46 13.11
N GLU A 161 11.42 -6.86 11.91
CA GLU A 161 12.84 -7.04 11.56
C GLU A 161 13.60 -5.72 11.64
N LEU A 162 13.03 -4.65 11.10
CA LEU A 162 13.67 -3.34 11.08
C LEU A 162 13.81 -2.77 12.50
N SER A 163 12.83 -3.02 13.35
CA SER A 163 12.84 -2.55 14.74
C SER A 163 13.84 -3.29 15.62
N ALA A 164 14.19 -4.52 15.25
CA ALA A 164 15.14 -5.35 16.00
C ALA A 164 16.60 -4.97 15.73
N ARG A 165 16.86 -4.11 14.77
CA ARG A 165 18.24 -3.69 14.40
C ARG A 165 18.76 -2.52 15.25
#